data_24eaeed43ef4148d6ada65920e1c7a69
#
_entry.id   24eaeed43ef4148d6ada65920e1c7a69
#
_cell.length_a   1.000
_cell.length_b   1.000
_cell.length_c   1.000
_cell.angle_alpha   90.00
_cell.angle_beta   90.00
_cell.angle_gamma   90.00
#
_symmetry.space_group_name_H-M   'P 1'
#
loop_
_entity.id
_entity.type
_entity.pdbx_description
1 polymer ?
#
loop_
_entity_poly.entity_id
_entity_poly.type
_entity_poly.pdbx_seq_one_letter_code
_entity_poly.pdbx_strand_id
1 'polypeptide(L)'
;MKYIDKLRNSGLRPTKQRLQICQVLFDTEKTFHFTINELERKIKNKLESKISLATIYNTVHAFEKKGYLKQIPINSNQTYFDTNVTDHHHFYDLKDGKLIDLENSDVGPINIKKK
;
A
#
# COMPACT_ATOMS: atom_id res chain seq x y z
N MET A 1 -12.40 -14.75 7.07
CA MET A 1 -11.95 -13.43 7.42
C MET A 1 -10.98 -12.90 6.39
N LYS A 2 -11.25 -11.72 5.93
CA LYS A 2 -10.51 -11.24 4.77
C LYS A 2 -9.02 -11.00 5.01
N TYR A 3 -8.63 -10.61 6.22
CA TYR A 3 -7.21 -10.38 6.47
C TYR A 3 -6.44 -11.68 6.53
N ILE A 4 -7.06 -12.70 7.11
CA ILE A 4 -6.43 -14.00 7.17
C ILE A 4 -6.23 -14.53 5.76
N ASP A 5 -7.22 -14.34 4.91
CA ASP A 5 -7.12 -14.80 3.53
C ASP A 5 -6.06 -14.02 2.76
N LYS A 6 -5.97 -12.71 2.98
CA LYS A 6 -4.94 -11.92 2.33
C LYS A 6 -3.56 -12.41 2.72
N LEU A 7 -3.36 -12.70 4.01
CA LEU A 7 -2.08 -13.17 4.47
C LEU A 7 -1.74 -14.52 3.87
N ARG A 8 -2.69 -15.43 3.90
CA ARG A 8 -2.44 -16.76 3.36
C ARG A 8 -2.19 -16.73 1.86
N ASN A 9 -2.96 -15.91 1.16
CA ASN A 9 -2.76 -15.78 -0.28
C ASN A 9 -1.40 -15.18 -0.61
N SER A 10 -0.84 -14.44 0.32
CA SER A 10 0.48 -13.84 0.13
C SER A 10 1.59 -14.77 0.63
N GLY A 11 1.24 -15.98 1.04
CA GLY A 11 2.24 -16.92 1.52
C GLY A 11 2.68 -16.67 2.95
N LEU A 12 1.89 -15.94 3.70
CA LEU A 12 2.24 -15.58 5.07
C LEU A 12 1.34 -16.28 6.07
N ARG A 13 1.93 -16.63 7.19
CA ARG A 13 1.15 -17.19 8.28
C ARG A 13 0.41 -16.06 9.00
N PRO A 14 -0.88 -16.23 9.30
CA PRO A 14 -1.62 -15.18 10.01
C PRO A 14 -1.21 -15.16 11.48
N THR A 15 -0.34 -14.24 11.82
CA THR A 15 0.07 -14.02 13.19
C THR A 15 -0.59 -12.77 13.71
N LYS A 16 -0.55 -12.60 15.03
CA LYS A 16 -1.14 -11.43 15.65
C LYS A 16 -0.56 -10.15 15.07
N GLN A 17 0.78 -10.11 14.94
CA GLN A 17 1.43 -8.91 14.43
C GLN A 17 1.06 -8.63 12.98
N ARG A 18 1.00 -9.66 12.16
CA ARG A 18 0.63 -9.46 10.76
C ARG A 18 -0.82 -9.03 10.62
N LEU A 19 -1.70 -9.55 11.49
CA LEU A 19 -3.08 -9.08 11.48
C LEU A 19 -3.18 -7.63 11.92
N GLN A 20 -2.33 -7.20 12.84
CA GLN A 20 -2.29 -5.80 13.24
C GLN A 20 -1.83 -4.91 12.10
N ILE A 21 -0.87 -5.37 11.32
CA ILE A 21 -0.44 -4.64 10.14
C ILE A 21 -1.60 -4.50 9.16
N CYS A 22 -2.34 -5.57 8.93
CA CYS A 22 -3.51 -5.51 8.06
C CYS A 22 -4.54 -4.52 8.57
N GLN A 23 -4.72 -4.49 9.86
CA GLN A 23 -5.69 -3.59 10.47
C GLN A 23 -5.37 -2.14 10.16
N VAL A 24 -4.10 -1.77 10.29
CA VAL A 24 -3.69 -0.40 10.02
C VAL A 24 -3.77 -0.10 8.53
N LEU A 25 -3.42 -1.06 7.68
CA LEU A 25 -3.39 -0.84 6.25
C LEU A 25 -4.78 -0.78 5.63
N PHE A 26 -5.65 -1.70 6.02
CA PHE A 26 -6.88 -1.90 5.29
C PHE A 26 -8.16 -1.56 6.04
N ASP A 27 -8.06 -1.34 7.34
CA ASP A 27 -9.25 -1.06 8.13
C ASP A 27 -9.48 0.43 8.19
N THR A 28 -9.62 1.04 7.03
CA THR A 28 -9.82 2.48 6.92
C THR A 28 -10.57 2.72 5.62
N GLU A 29 -11.34 3.79 5.59
CA GLU A 29 -12.11 4.11 4.41
C GLU A 29 -11.28 4.75 3.32
N LYS A 30 -10.19 5.39 3.70
CA LYS A 30 -9.37 6.08 2.73
C LYS A 30 -8.11 5.31 2.42
N THR A 31 -7.73 5.31 1.17
CA THR A 31 -6.45 4.75 0.80
C THR A 31 -5.36 5.77 1.11
N PHE A 32 -4.14 5.29 1.24
CA PHE A 32 -3.03 6.17 1.54
C PHE A 32 -1.74 5.52 1.08
N HIS A 33 -0.71 6.33 0.97
CA HIS A 33 0.61 5.82 0.65
C HIS A 33 1.53 6.07 1.83
N PHE A 34 2.58 5.28 1.91
CA PHE A 34 3.43 5.27 3.09
C PHE A 34 4.80 4.70 2.76
N THR A 35 5.78 5.08 3.57
CA THR A 35 7.06 4.37 3.60
C THR A 35 6.98 3.36 4.73
N ILE A 36 7.92 2.44 4.74
CA ILE A 36 7.95 1.43 5.81
C ILE A 36 8.08 2.10 7.18
N ASN A 37 8.93 3.13 7.28
CA ASN A 37 9.09 3.81 8.56
C ASN A 37 7.82 4.54 8.99
N GLU A 38 7.11 5.11 8.03
CA GLU A 38 5.85 5.77 8.34
C GLU A 38 4.81 4.76 8.83
N LEU A 39 4.81 3.60 8.23
CA LEU A 39 3.87 2.56 8.65
C LEU A 39 4.18 2.09 10.05
N GLU A 40 5.46 1.94 10.37
CA GLU A 40 5.85 1.54 11.70
C GLU A 40 5.34 2.53 12.74
N ARG A 41 5.52 3.81 12.47
CA ARG A 41 5.04 4.84 13.39
C ARG A 41 3.53 4.83 13.52
N LYS A 42 2.85 4.61 12.41
CA LYS A 42 1.40 4.57 12.41
C LYS A 42 0.87 3.41 13.26
N ILE A 43 1.49 2.25 13.13
CA ILE A 43 1.11 1.09 13.92
C ILE A 43 1.32 1.39 15.40
N LYS A 44 2.47 1.97 15.73
CA LYS A 44 2.79 2.27 17.10
C LYS A 44 1.78 3.25 17.68
N ASN A 45 1.42 4.27 16.94
CA ASN A 45 0.50 5.29 17.43
C ASN A 45 -0.93 4.79 17.53
N LYS A 46 -1.37 4.01 16.57
CA LYS A 46 -2.75 3.55 16.56
C LYS A 46 -3.01 2.37 17.47
N LEU A 47 -2.08 1.44 17.51
CA LEU A 47 -2.29 0.20 18.25
C LEU A 47 -1.40 0.06 19.47
N GLU A 48 -0.53 1.05 19.70
CA GLU A 48 0.43 1.02 20.81
C GLU A 48 1.18 -0.31 20.79
N SER A 49 1.50 -0.76 19.59
CA SER A 49 2.14 -2.03 19.39
C SER A 49 3.48 -1.80 18.71
N LYS A 50 4.49 -2.52 19.14
CA LYS A 50 5.81 -2.40 18.55
C LYS A 50 6.09 -3.61 17.71
N ILE A 51 6.11 -3.43 16.42
CA ILE A 51 6.39 -4.50 15.48
C ILE A 51 7.70 -4.17 14.78
N SER A 52 8.57 -5.16 14.66
CA SER A 52 9.89 -4.91 14.07
C SER A 52 9.76 -4.49 12.61
N LEU A 53 10.72 -3.68 12.18
CA LEU A 53 10.74 -3.24 10.79
C LEU A 53 10.84 -4.43 9.84
N ALA A 54 11.55 -5.47 10.24
CA ALA A 54 11.68 -6.65 9.38
C ALA A 54 10.33 -7.31 9.14
N THR A 55 9.52 -7.43 10.19
CA THR A 55 8.20 -8.03 10.04
C THR A 55 7.30 -7.17 9.16
N ILE A 56 7.36 -5.85 9.36
CA ILE A 56 6.57 -4.93 8.54
C ILE A 56 7.01 -5.01 7.10
N TYR A 57 8.32 -4.97 6.86
CA TYR A 57 8.86 -5.02 5.52
C TYR A 57 8.46 -6.31 4.80
N ASN A 58 8.60 -7.45 5.48
CA ASN A 58 8.27 -8.73 4.87
C ASN A 58 6.79 -8.82 4.51
N THR A 59 5.95 -8.30 5.40
CA THR A 59 4.51 -8.33 5.16
C THR A 59 4.13 -7.43 3.99
N VAL A 60 4.66 -6.21 3.97
CA VAL A 60 4.37 -5.26 2.91
C VAL A 60 4.86 -5.78 1.57
N HIS A 61 6.06 -6.36 1.54
CA HIS A 61 6.59 -6.88 0.30
C HIS A 61 5.78 -8.06 -0.23
N ALA A 62 5.33 -8.94 0.65
CA ALA A 62 4.51 -10.06 0.22
C ALA A 62 3.17 -9.56 -0.34
N PHE A 63 2.60 -8.54 0.29
CA PHE A 63 1.36 -7.96 -0.20
C PHE A 63 1.55 -7.27 -1.55
N GLU A 64 2.68 -6.60 -1.72
CA GLU A 64 2.96 -5.93 -2.97
C GLU A 64 3.10 -6.94 -4.11
N LYS A 65 3.80 -8.02 -3.84
CA LYS A 65 3.97 -9.06 -4.85
C LYS A 65 2.64 -9.68 -5.26
N LYS A 66 1.71 -9.74 -4.32
CA LYS A 66 0.43 -10.37 -4.59
C LYS A 66 -0.59 -9.38 -5.17
N GLY A 67 -0.25 -8.11 -5.18
CA GLY A 67 -1.14 -7.11 -5.74
C GLY A 67 -2.07 -6.44 -4.75
N TYR A 68 -1.85 -6.68 -3.45
CA TYR A 68 -2.65 -6.02 -2.43
C TYR A 68 -2.12 -4.63 -2.08
N LEU A 69 -0.89 -4.37 -2.44
CA LEU A 69 -0.29 -3.04 -2.30
C LEU A 69 0.45 -2.73 -3.59
N LYS A 70 0.60 -1.47 -3.87
CA LYS A 70 1.29 -1.02 -5.06
C LYS A 70 2.55 -0.28 -4.66
N GLN A 71 3.65 -0.60 -5.29
CA GLN A 71 4.89 0.09 -5.01
C GLN A 71 5.03 1.30 -5.92
N ILE A 72 5.37 2.44 -5.34
CA ILE A 72 5.54 3.66 -6.10
C ILE A 72 6.96 4.17 -5.88
N PRO A 73 7.82 4.02 -6.87
CA PRO A 73 9.19 4.52 -6.75
C PRO A 73 9.21 6.01 -7.02
N ILE A 74 9.41 6.79 -5.96
CA ILE A 74 9.45 8.24 -6.10
C ILE A 74 10.85 8.70 -6.43
N ASN A 75 11.84 8.15 -5.74
CA ASN A 75 13.22 8.48 -6.05
C ASN A 75 14.10 7.33 -5.58
N SER A 76 15.40 7.45 -5.79
CA SER A 76 16.28 6.34 -5.51
C SER A 76 16.43 6.03 -4.03
N ASN A 77 16.09 6.95 -3.17
CA ASN A 77 16.28 6.77 -1.75
C ASN A 77 15.05 6.36 -0.99
N GLN A 78 13.90 6.48 -1.60
CA GLN A 78 12.66 6.19 -0.90
C GLN A 78 11.72 5.39 -1.76
N THR A 79 11.10 4.41 -1.13
CA THR A 79 10.07 3.60 -1.78
C THR A 79 8.78 3.81 -1.03
N TYR A 80 7.75 4.19 -1.77
CA TYR A 80 6.43 4.34 -1.21
C TYR A 80 5.56 3.18 -1.66
N PHE A 81 4.60 2.85 -0.82
CA PHE A 81 3.60 1.84 -1.14
C PHE A 81 2.23 2.49 -1.01
N ASP A 82 1.30 2.02 -1.79
CA ASP A 82 -0.03 2.59 -1.82
C ASP A 82 -1.05 1.48 -1.58
N THR A 83 -1.99 1.74 -0.69
CA THR A 83 -3.07 0.79 -0.46
C THR A 83 -4.11 0.84 -1.56
N ASN A 84 -4.07 1.87 -2.39
CA ASN A 84 -5.00 1.99 -3.50
C ASN A 84 -4.48 1.18 -4.68
N VAL A 85 -5.04 0.00 -4.84
CA VAL A 85 -4.62 -0.87 -5.93
C VAL A 85 -5.73 -1.04 -6.95
N THR A 86 -6.74 -0.19 -6.88
CA THR A 86 -7.80 -0.28 -7.87
C THR A 86 -7.24 0.10 -9.23
N ASP A 87 -7.93 -0.34 -10.25
CA ASP A 87 -7.48 -0.07 -11.60
C ASP A 87 -7.68 1.40 -11.91
N HIS A 88 -6.66 2.18 -11.73
CA HIS A 88 -6.72 3.60 -12.00
C HIS A 88 -5.39 4.03 -12.61
N HIS A 89 -5.38 5.20 -13.18
CA HIS A 89 -4.22 5.70 -13.90
C HIS A 89 -3.42 6.66 -13.05
N HIS A 90 -2.12 6.59 -13.19
CA HIS A 90 -1.23 7.52 -12.53
C HIS A 90 -0.65 8.43 -13.58
N PHE A 91 -0.99 9.69 -13.48
CA PHE A 91 -0.42 10.69 -14.38
C PHE A 91 0.70 11.39 -13.66
N TYR A 92 1.82 11.47 -14.33
CA TYR A 92 2.91 12.23 -13.81
C TYR A 92 2.87 13.56 -14.56
N ASP A 93 2.56 14.62 -13.85
CA ASP A 93 2.46 15.93 -14.47
C ASP A 93 3.86 16.44 -14.71
N LEU A 94 4.29 16.40 -15.93
CA LEU A 94 5.64 16.80 -16.27
C LEU A 94 5.91 18.27 -16.00
N LYS A 95 4.88 19.09 -16.01
CA LYS A 95 5.07 20.50 -15.75
C LYS A 95 5.32 20.73 -14.27
N ASP A 96 4.54 20.10 -13.43
CA ASP A 96 4.66 20.31 -12.00
C ASP A 96 5.50 19.25 -11.31
N GLY A 97 5.80 18.17 -11.97
CA GLY A 97 6.55 17.09 -11.36
C GLY A 97 5.78 16.35 -10.29
N LYS A 98 4.47 16.38 -10.38
CA LYS A 98 3.64 15.71 -9.40
C LYS A 98 3.07 14.43 -9.94
N LEU A 99 2.92 13.46 -9.06
CA LEU A 99 2.26 12.22 -9.40
C LEU A 99 0.78 12.38 -9.05
N ILE A 100 -0.07 12.22 -10.04
CA ILE A 100 -1.50 12.39 -9.85
C ILE A 100 -2.21 11.06 -10.03
N ASP A 101 -3.02 10.70 -9.04
CA ASP A 101 -3.82 9.48 -9.12
C ASP A 101 -5.17 9.83 -9.69
N LEU A 102 -5.53 9.15 -10.77
CA LEU A 102 -6.83 9.35 -11.38
C LEU A 102 -7.60 8.05 -11.32
N GLU A 103 -8.84 8.14 -10.89
CA GLU A 103 -9.68 6.97 -10.88
C GLU A 103 -10.18 6.72 -12.29
N ASN A 104 -10.52 5.48 -12.58
CA ASN A 104 -11.01 5.15 -13.90
C ASN A 104 -12.20 5.98 -14.31
N SER A 105 -13.06 6.28 -13.36
CA SER A 105 -14.22 7.09 -13.66
C SER A 105 -13.83 8.51 -14.06
N ASP A 106 -12.70 8.97 -13.60
CA ASP A 106 -12.24 10.31 -13.93
C ASP A 106 -11.57 10.35 -15.28
N VAL A 107 -11.01 9.25 -15.70
CA VAL A 107 -10.34 9.19 -16.97
C VAL A 107 -11.33 9.11 -18.10
N GLY A 108 -12.40 8.43 -17.86
CA GLY A 108 -13.42 8.31 -18.89
C GLY A 108 -12.92 7.54 -20.07
N PRO A 109 -13.46 7.82 -21.19
CA PRO A 109 -13.15 7.03 -22.36
C PRO A 109 -11.76 7.23 -22.91
N ILE A 110 -11.08 8.17 -22.39
CA ILE A 110 -9.79 8.42 -22.85
C ILE A 110 -8.92 7.30 -22.63
N ASN A 111 -9.06 6.71 -21.66
CA ASN A 111 -8.36 5.67 -21.44
C ASN A 111 -7.05 5.61 -21.67
N ILE A 112 -6.40 6.24 -21.11
CA ILE A 112 -5.10 6.29 -21.22
C ILE A 112 -4.45 5.09 -20.96
N LYS A 113 -4.77 4.38 -20.74
CA LYS A 113 -4.20 3.34 -20.58
C LYS A 113 -3.08 3.09 -20.42
N LYS A 114 -2.81 2.98 -20.06
CA LYS A 114 -2.09 2.76 -19.86
C LYS A 114 -1.12 2.91 -19.86
N LYS A 115 -0.65 2.93 -19.56
CA LYS A 115 0.10 3.07 -19.50
C LYS A 115 0.60 2.66 -19.29
#